data_2a5b8cd240fff605ec5de5e692cf3efa
#
_entry.id   2a5b8cd240fff605ec5de5e692cf3efa
#
_cell.length_a   1.000
_cell.length_b   1.000
_cell.length_c   1.000
_cell.angle_alpha   90.00
_cell.angle_beta   90.00
_cell.angle_gamma   90.00
#
_symmetry.space_group_name_H-M   'P 1'
#
loop_
_entity.id
_entity.type
_entity.pdbx_description
1 polymer ?
#
loop_
_entity_poly.entity_id
_entity_poly.type
_entity_poly.pdbx_seq_one_letter_code
_entity_poly.pdbx_strand_id
1 'polypeptide(L)'
;MNFKLLRENLDFLREFDEANLKALKAKLNAYESLFHSFGKVHNISHFKALEKELIDSLKILDFKDLSGFKNGVDIGSGAGFPALFLALILKTNFTLFEPNSKKAAFLMLIKSELGLENVSVVKEKIERFKLKFKAQLITSRALMSAPKLVGLCDGFFDDNTLFLLYKGSKVYDELKGFAKYEITEFDKRKYVLIKAKNLSKSHLNKNA
;
A
#
# COMPACT_ATOMS: atom_id res chain seq x y z
N MET A 1 17.37 -2.71 -11.28
CA MET A 1 16.78 -1.59 -10.49
C MET A 1 17.76 -0.44 -10.37
N ASN A 2 17.38 0.76 -10.77
CA ASN A 2 18.21 1.96 -10.61
C ASN A 2 18.09 2.51 -9.17
N PHE A 3 18.92 1.98 -8.27
CA PHE A 3 18.91 2.36 -6.85
C PHE A 3 19.37 3.81 -6.60
N LYS A 4 20.21 4.38 -7.50
CA LYS A 4 20.60 5.79 -7.42
C LYS A 4 19.37 6.71 -7.55
N LEU A 5 18.50 6.41 -8.53
CA LEU A 5 17.26 7.17 -8.73
C LEU A 5 16.36 7.11 -7.49
N LEU A 6 16.28 5.96 -6.79
CA LEU A 6 15.51 5.85 -5.56
C LEU A 6 16.09 6.78 -4.46
N ARG A 7 17.41 6.78 -4.25
CA ARG A 7 18.06 7.64 -3.25
C ARG A 7 17.94 9.13 -3.55
N GLU A 8 17.86 9.51 -4.81
CA GLU A 8 17.67 10.91 -5.23
C GLU A 8 16.23 11.40 -4.98
N ASN A 9 15.26 10.49 -4.92
CA ASN A 9 13.85 10.84 -4.79
C ASN A 9 13.22 10.51 -3.44
N LEU A 10 13.87 9.70 -2.60
CA LEU A 10 13.37 9.25 -1.31
C LEU A 10 14.32 9.69 -0.19
N ASP A 11 13.99 10.81 0.46
CA ASP A 11 14.85 11.44 1.45
C ASP A 11 15.05 10.59 2.71
N PHE A 12 14.03 9.83 3.14
CA PHE A 12 14.13 8.93 4.29
C PHE A 12 15.23 7.87 4.14
N LEU A 13 15.65 7.53 2.91
CA LEU A 13 16.76 6.60 2.69
C LEU A 13 18.12 7.16 3.11
N ARG A 14 18.24 8.46 3.36
CA ARG A 14 19.47 9.09 3.88
C ARG A 14 19.77 8.71 5.33
N GLU A 15 18.73 8.30 6.07
CA GLU A 15 18.84 7.86 7.47
C GLU A 15 19.29 6.39 7.58
N PHE A 16 19.32 5.65 6.46
CA PHE A 16 19.74 4.25 6.45
C PHE A 16 21.25 4.12 6.42
N ASP A 17 21.79 3.24 7.27
CA ASP A 17 23.18 2.82 7.18
C ASP A 17 23.45 1.99 5.91
N GLU A 18 24.73 1.80 5.58
CA GLU A 18 25.15 1.08 4.38
C GLU A 18 24.68 -0.39 4.35
N ALA A 19 24.58 -1.05 5.51
CA ALA A 19 24.12 -2.44 5.60
C ALA A 19 22.63 -2.53 5.24
N ASN A 20 21.80 -1.63 5.80
CA ASN A 20 20.38 -1.53 5.52
C ASN A 20 20.12 -1.15 4.04
N LEU A 21 20.88 -0.20 3.49
CA LEU A 21 20.80 0.15 2.06
C LEU A 21 21.16 -1.03 1.16
N LYS A 22 22.20 -1.78 1.49
CA LYS A 22 22.61 -2.98 0.74
C LYS A 22 21.54 -4.07 0.79
N ALA A 23 20.97 -4.32 1.96
CA ALA A 23 19.90 -5.30 2.15
C ALA A 23 18.63 -4.90 1.38
N LEU A 24 18.21 -3.65 1.47
CA LEU A 24 17.07 -3.14 0.71
C LEU A 24 17.29 -3.27 -0.80
N LYS A 25 18.47 -2.86 -1.31
CA LYS A 25 18.82 -2.98 -2.72
C LYS A 25 18.75 -4.42 -3.21
N ALA A 26 19.25 -5.38 -2.42
CA ALA A 26 19.18 -6.80 -2.75
C ALA A 26 17.74 -7.28 -2.89
N LYS A 27 16.86 -6.94 -1.92
CA LYS A 27 15.43 -7.29 -1.96
C LYS A 27 14.71 -6.66 -3.16
N LEU A 28 14.99 -5.39 -3.48
CA LEU A 28 14.38 -4.71 -4.62
C LEU A 28 14.82 -5.31 -5.96
N ASN A 29 16.09 -5.69 -6.10
CA ASN A 29 16.58 -6.39 -7.31
C ASN A 29 15.95 -7.78 -7.45
N ALA A 30 15.79 -8.52 -6.35
CA ALA A 30 15.12 -9.82 -6.37
C ALA A 30 13.63 -9.67 -6.76
N TYR A 31 12.93 -8.67 -6.20
CA TYR A 31 11.56 -8.35 -6.61
C TYR A 31 11.48 -8.06 -8.12
N GLU A 32 12.36 -7.20 -8.65
CA GLU A 32 12.37 -6.85 -10.07
C GLU A 32 12.55 -8.07 -10.96
N SER A 33 13.52 -8.95 -10.64
CA SER A 33 13.77 -10.18 -11.36
C SER A 33 12.54 -11.09 -11.40
N LEU A 34 11.92 -11.29 -10.23
CA LEU A 34 10.71 -12.11 -10.09
C LEU A 34 9.51 -11.47 -10.79
N PHE A 35 9.35 -10.14 -10.70
CA PHE A 35 8.29 -9.41 -11.38
C PHE A 35 8.37 -9.61 -12.90
N HIS A 36 9.55 -9.49 -13.47
CA HIS A 36 9.74 -9.68 -14.92
C HIS A 36 9.57 -11.14 -15.35
N SER A 37 10.10 -12.10 -14.61
CA SER A 37 9.99 -13.52 -14.93
C SER A 37 8.54 -14.01 -14.82
N PHE A 38 7.85 -13.68 -13.72
CA PHE A 38 6.46 -14.05 -13.51
C PHE A 38 5.52 -13.30 -14.44
N GLY A 39 5.79 -12.03 -14.72
CA GLY A 39 5.00 -11.15 -15.58
C GLY A 39 4.98 -11.62 -17.03
N LYS A 40 6.07 -12.19 -17.56
CA LYS A 40 6.14 -12.77 -18.90
C LYS A 40 5.11 -13.90 -19.11
N VAL A 41 4.82 -14.66 -18.07
CA VAL A 41 3.92 -15.81 -18.14
C VAL A 41 2.47 -15.45 -17.79
N HIS A 42 2.28 -14.54 -16.81
CA HIS A 42 0.98 -14.35 -16.15
C HIS A 42 0.34 -12.97 -16.33
N ASN A 43 1.03 -12.02 -16.95
CA ASN A 43 0.52 -10.68 -17.23
C ASN A 43 -0.08 -10.00 -15.98
N ILE A 44 0.70 -9.91 -14.89
CA ILE A 44 0.23 -9.41 -13.59
C ILE A 44 0.14 -7.89 -13.52
N SER A 45 0.92 -7.19 -14.35
CA SER A 45 0.94 -5.73 -14.44
C SER A 45 1.71 -5.27 -15.68
N HIS A 46 1.39 -4.04 -16.15
CA HIS A 46 2.01 -3.41 -17.32
C HIS A 46 2.95 -2.25 -16.96
N PHE A 47 3.55 -2.26 -15.77
CA PHE A 47 4.46 -1.19 -15.38
C PHE A 47 5.70 -1.16 -16.29
N LYS A 48 5.97 0.02 -16.87
CA LYS A 48 7.13 0.25 -17.77
C LYS A 48 8.42 0.56 -17.01
N ALA A 49 8.28 1.12 -15.79
CA ALA A 49 9.40 1.54 -14.95
C ALA A 49 9.06 1.27 -13.48
N LEU A 50 9.63 0.19 -12.92
CA LEU A 50 9.38 -0.20 -11.53
C LEU A 50 9.88 0.83 -10.52
N GLU A 51 10.96 1.54 -10.83
CA GLU A 51 11.49 2.60 -9.98
C GLU A 51 10.47 3.69 -9.70
N LYS A 52 9.68 4.10 -10.71
CA LYS A 52 8.63 5.10 -10.54
C LYS A 52 7.52 4.61 -9.62
N GLU A 53 7.13 3.34 -9.77
CA GLU A 53 6.12 2.71 -8.91
C GLU A 53 6.59 2.58 -7.45
N LEU A 54 7.89 2.31 -7.26
CA LEU A 54 8.52 2.26 -5.94
C LEU A 54 8.58 3.64 -5.29
N ILE A 55 9.05 4.65 -6.04
CA ILE A 55 9.08 6.04 -5.57
C ILE A 55 7.66 6.47 -5.20
N ASP A 56 6.68 6.25 -6.08
CA ASP A 56 5.28 6.54 -5.82
C ASP A 56 4.74 5.85 -4.55
N SER A 57 5.15 4.62 -4.30
CA SER A 57 4.71 3.87 -3.11
C SER A 57 5.35 4.34 -1.81
N LEU A 58 6.62 4.73 -1.85
CA LEU A 58 7.43 5.01 -0.67
C LEU A 58 7.57 6.51 -0.35
N LYS A 59 7.30 7.42 -1.30
CA LYS A 59 7.47 8.88 -1.13
C LYS A 59 6.67 9.45 0.04
N ILE A 60 5.55 8.83 0.40
CA ILE A 60 4.77 9.22 1.58
C ILE A 60 5.61 9.21 2.87
N LEU A 61 6.65 8.37 2.96
CA LEU A 61 7.52 8.29 4.15
C LEU A 61 8.39 9.54 4.35
N ASP A 62 8.61 10.33 3.31
CA ASP A 62 9.30 11.63 3.43
C ASP A 62 8.40 12.71 4.06
N PHE A 63 7.08 12.50 4.05
CA PHE A 63 6.08 13.48 4.50
C PHE A 63 5.38 13.07 5.79
N LYS A 64 5.33 11.76 6.08
CA LYS A 64 4.54 11.23 7.19
C LYS A 64 5.26 10.08 7.86
N ASP A 65 5.48 10.22 9.17
CA ASP A 65 5.93 9.09 9.98
C ASP A 65 4.78 8.06 10.11
N LEU A 66 5.04 6.85 9.61
CA LEU A 66 4.14 5.71 9.69
C LEU A 66 4.71 4.58 10.57
N SER A 67 5.84 4.80 11.25
CA SER A 67 6.55 3.78 12.03
C SER A 67 5.78 3.28 13.26
N GLY A 68 4.84 4.08 13.77
CA GLY A 68 4.04 3.76 14.96
C GLY A 68 2.93 2.73 14.73
N PHE A 69 2.61 2.37 13.49
CA PHE A 69 1.55 1.41 13.19
C PHE A 69 2.03 -0.03 13.30
N LYS A 70 1.33 -0.86 14.09
CA LYS A 70 1.65 -2.28 14.28
C LYS A 70 0.99 -3.18 13.24
N ASN A 71 -0.26 -2.85 12.86
CA ASN A 71 -1.07 -3.67 11.95
C ASN A 71 -1.57 -2.82 10.79
N GLY A 72 -1.31 -3.27 9.58
CA GLY A 72 -1.78 -2.68 8.34
C GLY A 72 -2.60 -3.65 7.49
N VAL A 73 -3.50 -3.10 6.69
CA VAL A 73 -4.28 -3.84 5.69
C VAL A 73 -4.15 -3.11 4.36
N ASP A 74 -3.91 -3.84 3.29
CA ASP A 74 -3.89 -3.30 1.94
C ASP A 74 -4.98 -3.92 1.07
N ILE A 75 -5.79 -3.08 0.45
CA ILE A 75 -6.96 -3.51 -0.30
C ILE A 75 -6.69 -3.43 -1.80
N GLY A 76 -6.71 -4.59 -2.45
CA GLY A 76 -6.43 -4.72 -3.87
C GLY A 76 -4.93 -4.57 -4.15
N SER A 77 -4.11 -5.35 -3.48
CA SER A 77 -2.65 -5.21 -3.45
C SER A 77 -1.96 -5.40 -4.80
N GLY A 78 -2.61 -6.06 -5.74
CA GLY A 78 -2.07 -6.23 -7.10
C GLY A 78 -0.71 -6.91 -7.13
N ALA A 79 0.28 -6.21 -7.65
CA ALA A 79 1.68 -6.65 -7.62
C ALA A 79 2.43 -6.22 -6.34
N GLY A 80 1.70 -5.78 -5.30
CA GLY A 80 2.26 -5.42 -4.00
C GLY A 80 2.38 -3.92 -3.73
N PHE A 81 1.88 -3.06 -4.60
CA PHE A 81 1.96 -1.61 -4.45
C PHE A 81 0.72 -1.03 -3.74
N PRO A 82 0.87 -0.27 -2.64
CA PRO A 82 2.12 0.17 -2.04
C PRO A 82 2.63 -0.74 -0.90
N ALA A 83 1.77 -1.55 -0.29
CA ALA A 83 1.96 -2.09 1.05
C ALA A 83 3.13 -3.07 1.18
N LEU A 84 3.42 -3.87 0.16
CA LEU A 84 4.57 -4.78 0.19
C LEU A 84 5.88 -3.98 0.33
N PHE A 85 5.98 -2.83 -0.33
CA PHE A 85 7.17 -1.97 -0.25
C PHE A 85 7.21 -1.16 1.05
N LEU A 86 6.07 -0.74 1.58
CA LEU A 86 5.99 -0.19 2.93
C LEU A 86 6.44 -1.22 3.97
N ALA A 87 6.08 -2.50 3.79
CA ALA A 87 6.50 -3.59 4.68
C ALA A 87 8.01 -3.88 4.64
N LEU A 88 8.72 -3.52 3.57
CA LEU A 88 10.19 -3.59 3.51
C LEU A 88 10.88 -2.55 4.41
N ILE A 89 10.20 -1.44 4.68
CA ILE A 89 10.72 -0.29 5.42
C ILE A 89 10.17 -0.25 6.85
N LEU A 90 8.87 -0.50 7.00
CA LEU A 90 8.15 -0.42 8.27
C LEU A 90 8.12 -1.79 8.96
N LYS A 91 8.10 -1.77 10.31
CA LYS A 91 7.87 -2.98 11.12
C LYS A 91 6.39 -3.36 11.23
N THR A 92 5.52 -2.71 10.48
CA THR A 92 4.08 -2.96 10.42
C THR A 92 3.80 -4.35 9.85
N ASN A 93 2.94 -5.12 10.51
CA ASN A 93 2.43 -6.38 9.99
C ASN A 93 1.32 -6.10 8.98
N PHE A 94 1.58 -6.30 7.70
CA PHE A 94 0.61 -6.06 6.63
C PHE A 94 -0.16 -7.32 6.24
N THR A 95 -1.49 -7.19 6.13
CA THR A 95 -2.35 -8.19 5.48
C THR A 95 -2.76 -7.66 4.10
N LEU A 96 -2.32 -8.32 3.05
CA LEU A 96 -2.55 -7.94 1.65
C LEU A 96 -3.75 -8.69 1.09
N PHE A 97 -4.84 -7.99 0.75
CA PHE A 97 -6.02 -8.58 0.12
C PHE A 97 -5.92 -8.47 -1.40
N GLU A 98 -5.85 -9.62 -2.08
CA GLU A 98 -5.80 -9.72 -3.54
C GLU A 98 -6.63 -10.91 -4.03
N PRO A 99 -7.85 -10.70 -4.55
CA PRO A 99 -8.73 -11.79 -4.97
C PRO A 99 -8.29 -12.50 -6.26
N ASN A 100 -7.46 -11.84 -7.10
CA ASN A 100 -6.96 -12.45 -8.32
C ASN A 100 -5.90 -13.52 -7.98
N SER A 101 -6.18 -14.77 -8.37
CA SER A 101 -5.33 -15.93 -8.05
C SER A 101 -3.88 -15.79 -8.52
N LYS A 102 -3.66 -15.23 -9.74
CA LYS A 102 -2.32 -15.06 -10.30
C LYS A 102 -1.52 -14.00 -9.52
N LYS A 103 -2.17 -12.88 -9.19
CA LYS A 103 -1.54 -11.81 -8.39
C LYS A 103 -1.28 -12.24 -6.95
N ALA A 104 -2.23 -12.95 -6.33
CA ALA A 104 -2.05 -13.50 -4.99
C ALA A 104 -0.89 -14.52 -4.95
N ALA A 105 -0.79 -15.40 -5.96
CA ALA A 105 0.33 -16.34 -6.08
C ALA A 105 1.67 -15.61 -6.24
N PHE A 106 1.72 -14.54 -7.01
CA PHE A 106 2.89 -13.68 -7.13
C PHE A 106 3.28 -13.06 -5.78
N LEU A 107 2.32 -12.49 -5.05
CA LEU A 107 2.58 -11.91 -3.72
C LEU A 107 3.11 -12.96 -2.72
N MET A 108 2.57 -14.18 -2.75
CA MET A 108 3.05 -15.29 -1.90
C MET A 108 4.49 -15.68 -2.26
N LEU A 109 4.82 -15.76 -3.57
CA LEU A 109 6.18 -15.99 -4.04
C LEU A 109 7.12 -14.90 -3.54
N ILE A 110 6.78 -13.62 -3.76
CA ILE A 110 7.60 -12.49 -3.30
C ILE A 110 7.80 -12.50 -1.79
N LYS A 111 6.72 -12.74 -1.02
CA LYS A 111 6.83 -12.86 0.44
C LYS A 111 7.88 -13.90 0.84
N SER A 112 7.84 -15.09 0.22
CA SER A 112 8.76 -16.18 0.50
C SER A 112 10.20 -15.83 0.11
N GLU A 113 10.40 -15.38 -1.11
CA GLU A 113 11.74 -15.09 -1.68
C GLU A 113 12.44 -13.92 -0.98
N LEU A 114 11.69 -12.90 -0.54
CA LEU A 114 12.25 -11.75 0.18
C LEU A 114 12.28 -11.94 1.71
N GLY A 115 11.79 -13.07 2.24
CA GLY A 115 11.73 -13.34 3.67
C GLY A 115 10.88 -12.29 4.43
N LEU A 116 9.67 -11.97 3.94
CA LEU A 116 8.80 -10.97 4.56
C LEU A 116 7.89 -11.61 5.61
N GLU A 117 8.40 -11.80 6.82
CA GLU A 117 7.64 -12.38 7.93
C GLU A 117 6.47 -11.48 8.36
N ASN A 118 6.63 -10.16 8.21
CA ASN A 118 5.61 -9.16 8.52
C ASN A 118 4.56 -8.97 7.41
N VAL A 119 4.47 -9.87 6.43
CA VAL A 119 3.47 -9.84 5.36
C VAL A 119 2.61 -11.10 5.39
N SER A 120 1.30 -10.94 5.33
CA SER A 120 0.34 -12.02 5.10
C SER A 120 -0.44 -11.74 3.82
N VAL A 121 -0.67 -12.76 2.99
CA VAL A 121 -1.44 -12.63 1.74
C VAL A 121 -2.75 -13.38 1.88
N VAL A 122 -3.86 -12.67 1.62
CA VAL A 122 -5.22 -13.22 1.64
C VAL A 122 -5.77 -13.19 0.22
N LYS A 123 -5.91 -14.39 -0.37
CA LYS A 123 -6.51 -14.59 -1.70
C LYS A 123 -8.03 -14.60 -1.60
N GLU A 124 -8.61 -13.48 -1.14
CA GLU A 124 -10.06 -13.35 -0.96
C GLU A 124 -10.44 -11.87 -1.13
N LYS A 125 -11.72 -11.64 -1.44
CA LYS A 125 -12.30 -10.32 -1.33
C LYS A 125 -12.45 -9.96 0.15
N ILE A 126 -12.17 -8.71 0.51
CA ILE A 126 -12.23 -8.23 1.90
C ILE A 126 -13.63 -8.47 2.52
N GLU A 127 -14.71 -8.34 1.74
CA GLU A 127 -16.10 -8.52 2.20
C GLU A 127 -16.39 -9.93 2.72
N ARG A 128 -15.61 -10.92 2.29
CA ARG A 128 -15.76 -12.31 2.69
C ARG A 128 -14.85 -12.71 3.84
N PHE A 129 -14.02 -11.78 4.30
CA PHE A 129 -13.02 -12.03 5.33
C PHE A 129 -13.36 -11.31 6.64
N LYS A 130 -13.09 -11.93 7.77
CA LYS A 130 -13.23 -11.31 9.09
C LYS A 130 -11.85 -11.22 9.73
N LEU A 131 -11.37 -10.00 9.92
CA LEU A 131 -10.16 -9.77 10.70
C LEU A 131 -10.40 -10.07 12.19
N LYS A 132 -9.38 -10.62 12.83
CA LYS A 132 -9.37 -10.84 14.29
C LYS A 132 -8.94 -9.59 15.07
N PHE A 133 -8.52 -8.53 14.36
CA PHE A 133 -8.05 -7.25 14.93
C PHE A 133 -8.60 -6.08 14.11
N LYS A 134 -8.48 -4.87 14.63
CA LYS A 134 -8.73 -3.63 13.87
C LYS A 134 -7.42 -3.16 13.25
N ALA A 135 -7.46 -2.82 11.96
CA ALA A 135 -6.30 -2.27 11.27
C ALA A 135 -6.00 -0.87 11.78
N GLN A 136 -4.74 -0.56 12.06
CA GLN A 136 -4.30 0.78 12.40
C GLN A 136 -3.98 1.62 11.16
N LEU A 137 -3.54 0.95 10.08
CA LEU A 137 -3.27 1.56 8.78
C LEU A 137 -4.02 0.78 7.70
N ILE A 138 -4.81 1.46 6.89
CA ILE A 138 -5.45 0.88 5.70
C ILE A 138 -4.91 1.59 4.48
N THR A 139 -4.30 0.84 3.57
CA THR A 139 -3.76 1.36 2.31
C THR A 139 -4.56 0.84 1.12
N SER A 140 -4.61 1.64 0.06
CA SER A 140 -5.10 1.18 -1.25
C SER A 140 -4.59 2.09 -2.36
N ARG A 141 -4.31 1.52 -3.52
CA ARG A 141 -3.90 2.24 -4.71
C ARG A 141 -4.75 1.88 -5.92
N ALA A 142 -5.38 2.90 -6.55
CA ALA A 142 -6.08 2.80 -7.83
C ALA A 142 -7.21 1.74 -7.89
N LEU A 143 -7.83 1.38 -6.76
CA LEU A 143 -8.87 0.36 -6.71
C LEU A 143 -10.27 0.93 -6.99
N MET A 144 -10.71 1.91 -6.20
CA MET A 144 -12.03 2.53 -6.28
C MET A 144 -12.03 3.93 -5.65
N SER A 145 -13.18 4.65 -5.69
CA SER A 145 -13.29 5.96 -5.04
C SER A 145 -13.15 5.84 -3.50
N ALA A 146 -12.71 6.93 -2.87
CA ALA A 146 -12.47 6.95 -1.42
C ALA A 146 -13.72 6.58 -0.59
N PRO A 147 -14.93 7.10 -0.88
CA PRO A 147 -16.13 6.71 -0.14
C PRO A 147 -16.46 5.22 -0.24
N LYS A 148 -16.33 4.65 -1.46
CA LYS A 148 -16.57 3.21 -1.67
C LYS A 148 -15.57 2.36 -0.91
N LEU A 149 -14.29 2.75 -0.89
CA LEU A 149 -13.26 2.02 -0.18
C LEU A 149 -13.49 2.05 1.34
N VAL A 150 -13.84 3.20 1.89
CA VAL A 150 -14.14 3.33 3.33
C VAL A 150 -15.32 2.43 3.70
N GLY A 151 -16.41 2.47 2.93
CA GLY A 151 -17.56 1.59 3.14
C GLY A 151 -17.22 0.11 3.03
N LEU A 152 -16.33 -0.26 2.07
CA LEU A 152 -15.86 -1.64 1.90
C LEU A 152 -15.06 -2.14 3.11
N CYS A 153 -14.38 -1.25 3.80
CA CYS A 153 -13.57 -1.56 4.99
C CYS A 153 -14.39 -1.58 6.30
N ASP A 154 -15.72 -1.47 6.23
CA ASP A 154 -16.54 -1.53 7.45
C ASP A 154 -16.26 -2.83 8.23
N GLY A 155 -16.15 -2.70 9.55
CA GLY A 155 -15.74 -3.79 10.44
C GLY A 155 -14.21 -4.03 10.53
N PHE A 156 -13.39 -3.44 9.65
CA PHE A 156 -11.93 -3.60 9.65
C PHE A 156 -11.18 -2.51 10.42
N PHE A 157 -11.82 -1.41 10.76
CA PHE A 157 -11.21 -0.25 11.40
C PHE A 157 -11.95 0.21 12.66
N ASP A 158 -11.30 1.05 13.44
CA ASP A 158 -11.81 1.82 14.56
C ASP A 158 -11.34 3.27 14.47
N ASP A 159 -11.66 4.09 15.49
CA ASP A 159 -11.32 5.52 15.53
C ASP A 159 -9.82 5.82 15.43
N ASN A 160 -8.94 4.87 15.75
CA ASN A 160 -7.49 5.01 15.69
C ASN A 160 -6.91 4.70 14.32
N THR A 161 -7.72 4.21 13.39
CA THR A 161 -7.28 3.82 12.05
C THR A 161 -6.98 5.04 11.18
N LEU A 162 -5.87 4.98 10.46
CA LEU A 162 -5.51 5.89 9.39
C LEU A 162 -5.73 5.21 8.03
N PHE A 163 -6.53 5.82 7.17
CA PHE A 163 -6.59 5.47 5.75
C PHE A 163 -5.52 6.28 5.01
N LEU A 164 -4.65 5.59 4.28
CA LEU A 164 -3.67 6.16 3.36
C LEU A 164 -4.02 5.72 1.94
N LEU A 165 -4.63 6.62 1.18
CA LEU A 165 -5.13 6.33 -0.16
C LEU A 165 -4.26 6.99 -1.23
N TYR A 166 -3.77 6.19 -2.16
CA TYR A 166 -2.97 6.63 -3.30
C TYR A 166 -3.89 6.99 -4.47
N LYS A 167 -4.07 8.28 -4.69
CA LYS A 167 -5.07 8.84 -5.62
C LYS A 167 -4.43 9.64 -6.77
N GLY A 168 -5.22 9.92 -7.79
CA GLY A 168 -4.89 10.78 -8.92
C GLY A 168 -5.69 12.09 -8.90
N SER A 169 -5.79 12.76 -10.05
CA SER A 169 -6.40 14.10 -10.19
C SER A 169 -7.86 14.20 -9.77
N LYS A 170 -8.64 13.12 -9.85
CA LYS A 170 -10.09 13.12 -9.50
C LYS A 170 -10.35 13.08 -7.99
N VAL A 171 -9.32 13.08 -7.15
CA VAL A 171 -9.44 12.90 -5.70
C VAL A 171 -10.33 13.96 -5.03
N TYR A 172 -10.26 15.21 -5.47
CA TYR A 172 -11.05 16.29 -4.86
C TYR A 172 -12.55 16.09 -5.00
N ASP A 173 -13.01 15.52 -6.13
CA ASP A 173 -14.41 15.14 -6.30
C ASP A 173 -14.80 13.97 -5.40
N GLU A 174 -13.90 13.01 -5.19
CA GLU A 174 -14.14 11.88 -4.31
C GLU A 174 -14.25 12.29 -2.83
N LEU A 175 -13.56 13.36 -2.43
CA LEU A 175 -13.49 13.80 -1.04
C LEU A 175 -14.54 14.83 -0.62
N LYS A 176 -15.42 15.28 -1.52
CA LYS A 176 -16.47 16.29 -1.23
C LYS A 176 -17.36 15.95 -0.03
N GLY A 177 -17.50 14.66 0.32
CA GLY A 177 -18.28 14.21 1.47
C GLY A 177 -17.49 14.05 2.77
N PHE A 178 -16.17 14.22 2.77
CA PHE A 178 -15.33 14.02 3.95
C PHE A 178 -15.10 15.36 4.68
N ALA A 179 -15.44 15.39 5.98
CA ALA A 179 -15.33 16.60 6.80
C ALA A 179 -13.86 16.99 7.07
N LYS A 180 -12.95 16.02 7.17
CA LYS A 180 -11.55 16.27 7.51
C LYS A 180 -10.62 15.21 6.89
N TYR A 181 -9.61 15.67 6.16
CA TYR A 181 -8.55 14.86 5.55
C TYR A 181 -7.30 15.70 5.39
N GLU A 182 -6.16 15.04 5.14
CA GLU A 182 -4.90 15.67 4.74
C GLU A 182 -4.56 15.17 3.33
N ILE A 183 -3.99 16.02 2.48
CA ILE A 183 -3.46 15.65 1.17
C ILE A 183 -2.02 16.12 1.09
N THR A 184 -1.14 15.21 0.67
CA THR A 184 0.23 15.52 0.25
C THR A 184 0.37 15.12 -1.21
N GLU A 185 1.05 15.94 -1.99
CA GLU A 185 1.20 15.71 -3.43
C GLU A 185 2.67 15.50 -3.80
N PHE A 186 2.90 14.56 -4.68
CA PHE A 186 4.18 14.36 -5.33
C PHE A 186 3.95 13.93 -6.78
N ASP A 187 4.48 14.71 -7.72
CA ASP A 187 4.23 14.54 -9.16
C ASP A 187 2.70 14.51 -9.43
N LYS A 188 2.20 13.45 -10.03
CA LYS A 188 0.77 13.26 -10.31
C LYS A 188 0.03 12.50 -9.20
N ARG A 189 0.74 12.05 -8.16
CA ARG A 189 0.19 11.31 -7.03
C ARG A 189 -0.31 12.24 -5.94
N LYS A 190 -1.47 11.89 -5.39
CA LYS A 190 -2.05 12.50 -4.19
C LYS A 190 -2.19 11.45 -3.11
N TYR A 191 -1.47 11.65 -2.01
CA TYR A 191 -1.57 10.82 -0.81
C TYR A 191 -2.64 11.42 0.09
N VAL A 192 -3.76 10.73 0.20
CA VAL A 192 -4.88 11.17 1.04
C VAL A 192 -4.82 10.42 2.36
N LEU A 193 -4.81 11.18 3.46
CA LEU A 193 -4.82 10.65 4.81
C LEU A 193 -6.15 11.02 5.48
N ILE A 194 -6.92 10.00 5.87
CA ILE A 194 -8.21 10.17 6.55
C ILE A 194 -8.14 9.39 7.87
N LYS A 195 -8.27 10.10 9.00
CA LYS A 195 -8.42 9.45 10.31
C LYS A 195 -9.86 8.94 10.44
N ALA A 196 -10.04 7.67 10.78
CA ALA A 196 -11.36 7.04 10.84
C ALA A 196 -12.34 7.74 11.77
N LYS A 197 -11.87 8.31 12.89
CA LYS A 197 -12.68 9.15 13.80
C LYS A 197 -13.32 10.38 13.15
N ASN A 198 -12.86 10.80 11.97
CA ASN A 198 -13.42 11.93 11.22
C ASN A 198 -14.47 11.47 10.19
N LEU A 199 -14.76 10.17 10.10
CA LEU A 199 -15.77 9.63 9.19
C LEU A 199 -17.17 9.87 9.77
N SER A 200 -18.10 10.26 8.90
CA SER A 200 -19.52 10.34 9.28
C SER A 200 -20.23 9.00 9.03
N LYS A 201 -21.35 8.77 9.69
CA LYS A 201 -22.20 7.58 9.48
C LYS A 201 -22.62 7.41 8.01
N SER A 202 -22.74 8.50 7.26
CA SER A 202 -23.07 8.45 5.83
C SER A 202 -22.00 7.80 4.96
N HIS A 203 -20.74 7.69 5.43
CA HIS A 203 -19.68 6.99 4.73
C HIS A 203 -19.74 5.46 4.92
N LEU A 204 -20.39 5.01 5.99
CA LEU A 204 -20.48 3.60 6.39
C LEU A 204 -21.70 2.89 5.78
N ASN A 205 -22.79 3.64 5.47
CA ASN A 205 -24.07 3.07 5.06
C ASN A 205 -24.28 2.97 3.53
N LYS A 206 -23.24 3.00 2.69
CA LYS A 206 -23.38 2.97 1.20
C LYS A 206 -23.26 1.58 0.57
N ASN A 207 -23.46 0.52 1.33
CA ASN A 207 -23.58 -0.85 0.80
C ASN A 207 -24.96 -1.47 1.15
N ALA A 208 -26.01 -0.72 1.01
CA ALA A 208 -27.38 -1.26 0.91
C ALA A 208 -27.89 -1.11 -0.52
#